data_32c3bac806167d16b49243582e9c4981
#
_entry.id   32c3bac806167d16b49243582e9c4981
#
_cell.length_a   1.000
_cell.length_b   1.000
_cell.length_c   1.000
_cell.angle_alpha   90.00
_cell.angle_beta   90.00
_cell.angle_gamma   90.00
#
_symmetry.space_group_name_H-M   'P 1'
#
loop_
_entity.id
_entity.type
_entity.pdbx_description
1 polymer ?
#
loop_
_entity_poly.entity_id
_entity_poly.type
_entity_poly.pdbx_seq_one_letter_code
_entity_poly.pdbx_strand_id
1 'polypeptide(L)'
;MVYGYKNIAKSGRFLPLRVELGNRTDQVFKGTLCVLAMESDMQGYSMDMDYDVYRYEYPVEIPASGSLTELLSVSLGARVDQMYIRLLDEDGKEVTRKRLKLNLNKDTAELFIGVLSDNPEKLLYMGGAGINYSTLRTRSIEMTAASLPSNELGLDQLDVLLITDFDTGSLSGQQVTAVWEWVQKGGVLLIGDTPCLCR
;
A
#
# COMPACT_ATOMS: atom_id res chain seq x y z
N MET A 1 -5.32 -0.29 -10.74
CA MET A 1 -5.35 -0.35 -9.27
C MET A 1 -4.45 -1.45 -8.78
N VAL A 2 -3.61 -1.14 -7.79
CA VAL A 2 -2.73 -2.09 -7.10
C VAL A 2 -2.83 -1.79 -5.60
N TYR A 3 -2.87 -2.80 -4.77
CA TYR A 3 -2.89 -2.65 -3.32
C TYR A 3 -1.71 -3.38 -2.67
N GLY A 4 -1.32 -2.93 -1.50
CA GLY A 4 -0.19 -3.48 -0.78
C GLY A 4 1.05 -3.54 -1.66
N TYR A 5 1.80 -4.58 -1.50
CA TYR A 5 2.96 -4.85 -2.33
C TYR A 5 2.66 -6.01 -3.28
N LYS A 6 2.54 -5.71 -4.60
CA LYS A 6 2.19 -6.70 -5.65
C LYS A 6 0.88 -7.48 -5.34
N ASN A 7 -0.14 -6.77 -4.81
CA ASN A 7 -1.44 -7.30 -4.37
C ASN A 7 -1.36 -8.34 -3.23
N ILE A 8 -0.38 -8.17 -2.36
CA ILE A 8 -0.25 -8.91 -1.11
C ILE A 8 -0.23 -7.89 0.03
N ALA A 9 -0.93 -8.19 1.11
CA ALA A 9 -0.99 -7.34 2.29
C ALA A 9 -1.21 -8.16 3.56
N LYS A 10 -0.81 -7.58 4.71
CA LYS A 10 -1.13 -8.09 6.03
C LYS A 10 -2.46 -7.53 6.52
N SER A 11 -3.21 -8.36 7.22
CA SER A 11 -4.40 -7.93 7.94
C SER A 11 -4.04 -7.04 9.14
N GLY A 12 -4.92 -6.11 9.49
CA GLY A 12 -4.76 -5.27 10.69
C GLY A 12 -3.75 -4.13 10.58
N ARG A 13 -3.25 -3.82 9.39
CA ARG A 13 -2.27 -2.75 9.13
C ARG A 13 -2.76 -1.76 8.09
N PHE A 14 -2.12 -0.61 7.99
CA PHE A 14 -2.38 0.31 6.88
C PHE A 14 -1.94 -0.30 5.56
N LEU A 15 -2.79 -0.14 4.55
CA LEU A 15 -2.59 -0.67 3.20
C LEU A 15 -2.29 0.48 2.25
N PRO A 16 -1.15 0.49 1.56
CA PRO A 16 -0.96 1.39 0.42
C PRO A 16 -1.85 0.92 -0.73
N LEU A 17 -2.66 1.84 -1.26
CA LEU A 17 -3.59 1.61 -2.35
C LEU A 17 -3.31 2.60 -3.48
N ARG A 18 -2.83 2.10 -4.61
CA ARG A 18 -2.63 2.89 -5.83
C ARG A 18 -3.86 2.81 -6.71
N VAL A 19 -4.48 3.95 -6.93
CA VAL A 19 -5.68 4.10 -7.76
C VAL A 19 -5.33 4.94 -8.99
N GLU A 20 -5.64 4.43 -10.16
CA GLU A 20 -5.50 5.16 -11.43
C GLU A 20 -6.90 5.46 -11.96
N LEU A 21 -7.18 6.72 -12.14
CA LEU A 21 -8.45 7.26 -12.63
C LEU A 21 -8.21 7.89 -14.01
N GLY A 22 -9.05 7.56 -14.97
CA GLY A 22 -8.99 8.15 -16.33
C GLY A 22 -10.26 8.90 -16.65
N ASN A 23 -10.12 10.11 -17.16
CA ASN A 23 -11.20 10.93 -17.66
C ASN A 23 -11.14 10.95 -19.20
N ARG A 24 -12.21 10.49 -19.84
CA ARG A 24 -12.31 10.43 -21.31
C ARG A 24 -13.11 11.59 -21.90
N THR A 25 -13.59 12.49 -21.04
CA THR A 25 -14.36 13.66 -21.49
C THR A 25 -13.43 14.83 -21.76
N ASP A 26 -13.92 15.82 -22.46
CA ASP A 26 -13.24 17.09 -22.77
C ASP A 26 -13.33 18.12 -21.64
N GLN A 27 -13.96 17.76 -20.53
CA GLN A 27 -14.12 18.61 -19.34
C GLN A 27 -13.35 18.03 -18.17
N VAL A 28 -12.87 18.89 -17.29
CA VAL A 28 -12.26 18.49 -16.00
C VAL A 28 -13.33 17.83 -15.16
N PHE A 29 -13.05 16.65 -14.64
CA PHE A 29 -13.91 15.98 -13.68
C PHE A 29 -13.50 16.37 -12.26
N LYS A 30 -14.47 16.81 -11.47
CA LYS A 30 -14.32 17.04 -10.02
C LYS A 30 -15.26 16.10 -9.26
N GLY A 31 -14.78 15.59 -8.12
CA GLY A 31 -15.59 14.68 -7.34
C GLY A 31 -14.83 14.10 -6.16
N THR A 32 -15.32 12.98 -5.65
CA THR A 32 -14.79 12.31 -4.47
C THR A 32 -14.47 10.84 -4.79
N LEU A 33 -13.22 10.45 -4.52
CA LEU A 33 -12.84 9.05 -4.49
C LEU A 33 -13.16 8.50 -3.10
N CYS A 34 -14.11 7.58 -3.03
CA CYS A 34 -14.54 6.95 -1.79
C CYS A 34 -14.03 5.51 -1.73
N VAL A 35 -13.33 5.16 -0.66
CA VAL A 35 -12.85 3.79 -0.38
C VAL A 35 -13.60 3.26 0.83
N LEU A 36 -14.32 2.15 0.65
CA LEU A 36 -15.05 1.43 1.70
C LEU A 36 -14.35 0.11 1.96
N ALA A 37 -13.80 -0.07 3.15
CA ALA A 37 -13.20 -1.31 3.60
C ALA A 37 -14.24 -2.14 4.37
N MET A 38 -14.47 -3.39 3.96
CA MET A 38 -15.59 -4.22 4.44
C MET A 38 -15.11 -5.61 4.87
N GLU A 39 -15.86 -6.22 5.77
CA GLU A 39 -15.70 -7.61 6.20
C GLU A 39 -16.59 -8.56 5.37
N SER A 40 -16.06 -9.73 4.98
CA SER A 40 -16.83 -10.69 4.15
C SER A 40 -17.84 -11.52 4.92
N ASP A 41 -17.72 -11.64 6.23
CA ASP A 41 -18.67 -12.43 7.07
C ASP A 41 -20.09 -11.84 7.13
N MET A 42 -20.28 -10.70 6.49
CA MET A 42 -21.57 -10.06 6.33
C MET A 42 -22.36 -10.62 5.12
N GLN A 43 -22.40 -11.92 4.96
CA GLN A 43 -23.22 -12.58 3.93
C GLN A 43 -24.70 -12.31 4.23
N GLY A 44 -25.32 -11.50 3.39
CA GLY A 44 -26.77 -11.26 3.41
C GLY A 44 -27.20 -9.88 3.91
N TYR A 45 -26.30 -9.01 4.32
CA TYR A 45 -26.65 -7.64 4.68
C TYR A 45 -26.42 -6.68 3.50
N SER A 46 -27.39 -5.80 3.30
CA SER A 46 -27.31 -4.72 2.32
C SER A 46 -26.15 -3.80 2.64
N MET A 47 -25.51 -3.22 1.61
CA MET A 47 -24.47 -2.19 1.76
C MET A 47 -24.93 -0.95 2.54
N ASP A 48 -26.21 -0.85 2.84
CA ASP A 48 -26.82 0.28 3.57
C ASP A 48 -26.86 0.08 5.09
N MET A 49 -26.33 -1.04 5.61
CA MET A 49 -26.23 -1.26 7.05
C MET A 49 -24.86 -0.81 7.57
N ASP A 50 -24.85 0.06 8.56
CA ASP A 50 -23.70 0.64 9.28
C ASP A 50 -22.97 -0.40 10.16
N TYR A 51 -22.38 -1.45 9.57
CA TYR A 51 -21.55 -2.39 10.30
C TYR A 51 -20.07 -2.21 9.92
N ASP A 52 -19.26 -1.79 10.87
CA ASP A 52 -17.77 -1.77 10.89
C ASP A 52 -17.08 -1.52 9.53
N VAL A 53 -17.64 -0.62 8.74
CA VAL A 53 -17.11 -0.20 7.45
C VAL A 53 -16.22 1.00 7.69
N TYR A 54 -14.93 0.86 7.36
CA TYR A 54 -14.03 2.01 7.30
C TYR A 54 -14.28 2.74 5.98
N ARG A 55 -14.63 4.01 6.07
CA ARG A 55 -14.86 4.87 4.91
C ARG A 55 -13.83 5.97 4.84
N TYR A 56 -13.18 6.07 3.70
CA TYR A 56 -12.19 7.11 3.39
C TYR A 56 -12.67 7.88 2.18
N GLU A 57 -12.59 9.19 2.24
CA GLU A 57 -13.01 10.10 1.18
C GLU A 57 -11.87 11.03 0.82
N TYR A 58 -11.56 11.10 -0.46
CA TYR A 58 -10.49 11.92 -1.01
C TYR A 58 -11.06 12.77 -2.14
N PRO A 59 -10.99 14.12 -2.05
CA PRO A 59 -11.34 14.97 -3.16
C PRO A 59 -10.40 14.72 -4.33
N VAL A 60 -10.93 14.61 -5.54
CA VAL A 60 -10.15 14.36 -6.74
C VAL A 60 -10.54 15.30 -7.86
N GLU A 61 -9.54 15.75 -8.62
CA GLU A 61 -9.71 16.53 -9.84
C GLU A 61 -8.95 15.84 -10.97
N ILE A 62 -9.68 15.34 -11.98
CA ILE A 62 -9.10 14.58 -13.08
C ILE A 62 -9.12 15.46 -14.33
N PRO A 63 -7.96 15.76 -14.95
CA PRO A 63 -7.88 16.61 -16.13
C PRO A 63 -8.75 16.09 -17.28
N ALA A 64 -9.23 17.01 -18.11
CA ALA A 64 -9.91 16.67 -19.35
C ALA A 64 -9.03 15.77 -20.22
N SER A 65 -9.61 14.69 -20.76
CA SER A 65 -8.91 13.68 -21.57
C SER A 65 -7.60 13.17 -20.94
N GLY A 66 -7.52 13.19 -19.59
CA GLY A 66 -6.32 12.90 -18.83
C GLY A 66 -6.50 11.77 -17.82
N SER A 67 -5.48 11.60 -16.99
CA SER A 67 -5.49 10.61 -15.91
C SER A 67 -4.91 11.20 -14.62
N LEU A 68 -5.35 10.65 -13.51
CA LEU A 68 -4.86 10.93 -12.16
C LEU A 68 -4.44 9.62 -11.51
N THR A 69 -3.28 9.63 -10.85
CA THR A 69 -2.84 8.50 -10.03
C THR A 69 -2.75 8.96 -8.59
N GLU A 70 -3.53 8.32 -7.73
CA GLU A 70 -3.52 8.56 -6.28
C GLU A 70 -2.87 7.38 -5.55
N LEU A 71 -2.03 7.71 -4.55
CA LEU A 71 -1.46 6.74 -3.63
C LEU A 71 -2.05 7.02 -2.23
N LEU A 72 -2.94 6.14 -1.81
CA LEU A 72 -3.70 6.27 -0.57
C LEU A 72 -3.16 5.30 0.47
N SER A 73 -3.33 5.64 1.75
CA SER A 73 -3.07 4.73 2.86
C SER A 73 -4.39 4.48 3.59
N VAL A 74 -4.87 3.24 3.55
CA VAL A 74 -6.17 2.82 4.13
C VAL A 74 -5.91 1.85 5.26
N SER A 75 -6.49 2.10 6.44
CA SER A 75 -6.42 1.12 7.52
C SER A 75 -7.28 -0.10 7.18
N LEU A 76 -6.70 -1.26 7.36
CA LEU A 76 -7.43 -2.52 7.34
C LEU A 76 -7.68 -2.96 8.78
N GLY A 77 -8.93 -3.00 9.19
CA GLY A 77 -9.29 -3.74 10.40
C GLY A 77 -8.89 -5.22 10.27
N ALA A 78 -8.77 -5.91 11.39
CA ALA A 78 -8.30 -7.30 11.41
C ALA A 78 -9.17 -8.28 10.58
N ARG A 79 -10.41 -7.91 10.29
CA ARG A 79 -11.40 -8.74 9.56
C ARG A 79 -11.68 -8.27 8.14
N VAL A 80 -11.20 -7.08 7.75
CA VAL A 80 -11.42 -6.54 6.40
C VAL A 80 -10.74 -7.43 5.38
N ASP A 81 -11.48 -7.87 4.37
CA ASP A 81 -10.97 -8.71 3.28
C ASP A 81 -11.41 -8.25 1.89
N GLN A 82 -12.19 -7.19 1.81
CA GLN A 82 -12.64 -6.59 0.56
C GLN A 82 -12.78 -5.07 0.68
N MET A 83 -12.68 -4.40 -0.47
CA MET A 83 -12.92 -2.97 -0.59
C MET A 83 -13.84 -2.68 -1.76
N TYR A 84 -14.65 -1.64 -1.61
CA TYR A 84 -15.32 -0.98 -2.71
C TYR A 84 -14.69 0.38 -2.92
N ILE A 85 -14.25 0.64 -4.14
CA ILE A 85 -13.69 1.91 -4.55
C ILE A 85 -14.71 2.54 -5.48
N ARG A 86 -15.24 3.70 -5.07
CA ARG A 86 -16.32 4.42 -5.74
C ARG A 86 -15.82 5.80 -6.14
N LEU A 87 -16.17 6.23 -7.32
CA LEU A 87 -15.99 7.61 -7.76
C LEU A 87 -17.35 8.28 -7.75
N LEU A 88 -17.47 9.33 -6.98
CA LEU A 88 -18.67 10.15 -6.87
C LEU A 88 -18.44 11.48 -7.55
N ASP A 89 -19.46 12.05 -8.22
CA ASP A 89 -19.42 13.42 -8.74
C ASP A 89 -19.64 14.47 -7.62
N GLU A 90 -19.67 15.74 -7.99
CA GLU A 90 -19.86 16.86 -7.05
C GLU A 90 -21.23 16.81 -6.35
N ASP A 91 -22.23 16.18 -6.94
CA ASP A 91 -23.57 15.97 -6.37
C ASP A 91 -23.64 14.70 -5.49
N GLY A 92 -22.52 13.98 -5.32
CA GLY A 92 -22.45 12.74 -4.55
C GLY A 92 -23.01 11.51 -5.27
N LYS A 93 -23.32 11.61 -6.56
CA LYS A 93 -23.83 10.50 -7.37
C LYS A 93 -22.68 9.60 -7.81
N GLU A 94 -22.88 8.28 -7.72
CA GLU A 94 -21.90 7.31 -8.14
C GLU A 94 -21.73 7.31 -9.67
N VAL A 95 -20.50 7.62 -10.10
CA VAL A 95 -20.10 7.59 -11.52
C VAL A 95 -19.60 6.20 -11.90
N THR A 96 -18.81 5.59 -11.01
CA THR A 96 -18.27 4.23 -11.21
C THR A 96 -17.89 3.62 -9.87
N ARG A 97 -17.85 2.28 -9.86
CA ARG A 97 -17.37 1.53 -8.70
C ARG A 97 -16.56 0.32 -9.12
N LYS A 98 -15.64 -0.08 -8.26
CA LYS A 98 -14.89 -1.32 -8.39
C LYS A 98 -14.83 -2.04 -7.06
N ARG A 99 -15.15 -3.33 -7.06
CA ARG A 99 -14.92 -4.22 -5.94
C ARG A 99 -13.51 -4.80 -6.04
N LEU A 100 -12.81 -4.79 -4.94
CA LEU A 100 -11.47 -5.34 -4.80
C LEU A 100 -11.48 -6.38 -3.68
N LYS A 101 -11.32 -7.65 -4.03
CA LYS A 101 -11.09 -8.71 -3.04
C LYS A 101 -9.62 -8.70 -2.67
N LEU A 102 -9.33 -8.64 -1.38
CA LEU A 102 -7.98 -8.54 -0.88
C LEU A 102 -7.41 -9.95 -0.63
N ASN A 103 -6.18 -10.16 -1.06
CA ASN A 103 -5.40 -11.33 -0.68
C ASN A 103 -4.59 -10.97 0.56
N LEU A 104 -5.20 -11.19 1.72
CA LEU A 104 -4.60 -10.82 3.00
C LEU A 104 -3.89 -12.00 3.62
N ASN A 105 -2.65 -11.76 4.01
CA ASN A 105 -1.94 -12.65 4.89
C ASN A 105 -2.43 -12.42 6.34
N LYS A 106 -3.05 -13.43 6.90
CA LYS A 106 -3.52 -13.45 8.29
C LYS A 106 -2.49 -14.12 9.23
N ASP A 107 -1.40 -14.63 8.67
CA ASP A 107 -0.33 -15.25 9.43
C ASP A 107 0.56 -14.17 10.07
N THR A 108 0.42 -13.99 11.37
CA THR A 108 1.22 -13.02 12.14
C THR A 108 2.68 -13.47 12.30
N ALA A 109 2.97 -14.74 11.99
CA ALA A 109 4.33 -15.30 12.05
C ALA A 109 5.11 -15.07 10.73
N GLU A 110 4.50 -14.50 9.69
CA GLU A 110 5.23 -14.14 8.47
C GLU A 110 5.72 -12.69 8.51
N LEU A 111 7.04 -12.50 8.40
CA LEU A 111 7.67 -11.19 8.32
C LEU A 111 7.76 -10.72 6.86
N PHE A 112 7.31 -9.51 6.60
CA PHE A 112 7.46 -8.86 5.29
C PHE A 112 8.73 -8.03 5.28
N ILE A 113 9.66 -8.40 4.39
CA ILE A 113 10.95 -7.74 4.19
C ILE A 113 10.89 -6.99 2.87
N GLY A 114 10.77 -5.66 2.93
CA GLY A 114 10.94 -4.81 1.77
C GLY A 114 12.41 -4.79 1.35
N VAL A 115 12.71 -5.08 0.10
CA VAL A 115 14.07 -5.09 -0.44
C VAL A 115 14.19 -4.00 -1.49
N LEU A 116 14.93 -2.95 -1.18
CA LEU A 116 15.26 -1.85 -2.07
C LEU A 116 16.71 -2.03 -2.54
N SER A 117 16.87 -2.55 -3.74
CA SER A 117 18.17 -2.90 -4.32
C SER A 117 18.11 -2.86 -5.83
N ASP A 118 19.21 -2.48 -6.48
CA ASP A 118 19.36 -2.57 -7.94
C ASP A 118 19.61 -4.02 -8.41
N ASN A 119 19.93 -4.93 -7.47
CA ASN A 119 20.16 -6.35 -7.70
C ASN A 119 19.31 -7.23 -6.76
N PRO A 120 17.97 -7.10 -6.76
CA PRO A 120 17.10 -7.77 -5.80
C PRO A 120 17.16 -9.31 -5.89
N GLU A 121 17.53 -9.86 -7.04
CA GLU A 121 17.66 -11.31 -7.25
C GLU A 121 18.72 -11.96 -6.35
N LYS A 122 19.77 -11.23 -5.94
CA LYS A 122 20.79 -11.71 -5.01
C LYS A 122 20.25 -11.92 -3.59
N LEU A 123 19.07 -11.35 -3.30
CA LEU A 123 18.45 -11.33 -1.98
C LEU A 123 17.18 -12.21 -1.91
N LEU A 124 16.87 -12.95 -2.97
CA LEU A 124 15.70 -13.83 -3.04
C LEU A 124 15.70 -14.89 -1.93
N TYR A 125 16.88 -15.31 -1.44
CA TYR A 125 17.01 -16.26 -0.35
C TYR A 125 16.41 -15.77 0.97
N MET A 126 16.19 -14.46 1.11
CA MET A 126 15.53 -13.88 2.28
C MET A 126 14.03 -14.18 2.32
N GLY A 127 13.43 -14.55 1.17
CA GLY A 127 12.05 -15.01 1.09
C GLY A 127 11.95 -16.50 1.36
N GLY A 128 11.02 -16.90 2.22
CA GLY A 128 10.81 -18.31 2.57
C GLY A 128 11.83 -18.87 3.56
N ALA A 129 12.73 -18.05 4.09
CA ALA A 129 13.62 -18.47 5.16
C ALA A 129 12.81 -18.79 6.41
N GLY A 130 12.91 -20.03 6.89
CA GLY A 130 12.46 -20.40 8.22
C GLY A 130 13.55 -20.12 9.23
N ILE A 131 13.21 -19.45 10.31
CA ILE A 131 14.14 -19.30 11.43
C ILE A 131 14.13 -20.61 12.19
N ASN A 132 15.28 -21.25 12.34
CA ASN A 132 15.43 -22.54 13.03
C ASN A 132 14.70 -22.51 14.38
N TYR A 133 13.87 -23.53 14.63
CA TYR A 133 13.07 -23.69 15.85
C TYR A 133 11.96 -22.66 16.09
N SER A 134 11.59 -21.85 15.08
CA SER A 134 10.47 -20.94 15.18
C SER A 134 9.45 -21.18 14.06
N THR A 135 8.22 -20.72 14.28
CA THR A 135 7.18 -20.68 13.26
C THR A 135 7.31 -19.45 12.34
N LEU A 136 8.27 -18.57 12.61
CA LEU A 136 8.52 -17.37 11.82
C LEU A 136 8.94 -17.74 10.40
N ARG A 137 8.27 -17.11 9.45
CA ARG A 137 8.58 -17.18 8.03
C ARG A 137 8.91 -15.78 7.52
N THR A 138 9.61 -15.71 6.42
CA THR A 138 9.91 -14.44 5.78
C THR A 138 9.32 -14.39 4.38
N ARG A 139 8.89 -13.22 3.97
CA ARG A 139 8.49 -12.92 2.60
C ARG A 139 9.27 -11.70 2.11
N SER A 140 10.09 -11.91 1.10
CA SER A 140 10.78 -10.82 0.42
C SER A 140 9.82 -10.10 -0.52
N ILE A 141 9.83 -8.77 -0.46
CA ILE A 141 9.04 -7.87 -1.30
C ILE A 141 10.03 -6.95 -2.01
N GLU A 142 10.20 -7.19 -3.28
CA GLU A 142 11.01 -6.33 -4.13
C GLU A 142 10.37 -4.94 -4.25
N MET A 143 11.17 -3.92 -3.99
CA MET A 143 10.78 -2.52 -4.04
C MET A 143 11.67 -1.73 -5.01
N THR A 144 11.13 -0.65 -5.49
CA THR A 144 11.85 0.34 -6.32
C THR A 144 11.60 1.72 -5.73
N ALA A 145 12.36 2.73 -6.13
CA ALA A 145 12.10 4.12 -5.75
C ALA A 145 10.64 4.52 -6.04
N ALA A 146 10.09 4.11 -7.19
CA ALA A 146 8.71 4.43 -7.57
C ALA A 146 7.64 3.71 -6.73
N SER A 147 7.96 2.58 -6.09
CA SER A 147 7.03 1.81 -5.25
C SER A 147 7.19 2.11 -3.75
N LEU A 148 8.27 2.79 -3.36
CA LEU A 148 8.48 3.20 -1.98
C LEU A 148 7.48 4.31 -1.61
N PRO A 149 6.64 4.13 -0.57
CA PRO A 149 5.67 5.14 -0.17
C PRO A 149 6.32 6.46 0.27
N SER A 150 5.59 7.57 0.06
CA SER A 150 6.00 8.91 0.49
C SER A 150 5.44 9.30 1.87
N ASN A 151 4.79 8.35 2.55
CA ASN A 151 4.33 8.51 3.93
C ASN A 151 4.58 7.21 4.71
N GLU A 152 4.72 7.33 6.02
CA GLU A 152 5.06 6.23 6.92
C GLU A 152 3.96 5.16 7.00
N LEU A 153 2.69 5.56 6.83
CA LEU A 153 1.56 4.62 6.85
C LEU A 153 1.62 3.63 5.69
N GLY A 154 2.15 4.07 4.55
CA GLY A 154 2.36 3.18 3.39
C GLY A 154 3.40 2.09 3.67
N LEU A 155 4.31 2.31 4.62
CA LEU A 155 5.34 1.34 5.04
C LEU A 155 4.87 0.39 6.15
N ASP A 156 3.70 0.63 6.73
CA ASP A 156 3.18 -0.15 7.87
C ASP A 156 3.01 -1.64 7.58
N GLN A 157 2.88 -2.01 6.30
CA GLN A 157 2.83 -3.41 5.85
C GLN A 157 4.17 -4.16 6.04
N LEU A 158 5.30 -3.43 6.14
CA LEU A 158 6.63 -4.01 6.27
C LEU A 158 6.99 -4.21 7.74
N ASP A 159 7.73 -5.26 8.03
CA ASP A 159 8.38 -5.48 9.33
C ASP A 159 9.85 -5.03 9.25
N VAL A 160 10.47 -5.22 8.09
CA VAL A 160 11.86 -4.85 7.82
C VAL A 160 11.93 -4.17 6.46
N LEU A 161 12.72 -3.12 6.36
CA LEU A 161 13.16 -2.52 5.10
C LEU A 161 14.67 -2.72 4.99
N LEU A 162 15.10 -3.44 3.96
CA LEU A 162 16.51 -3.62 3.60
C LEU A 162 16.83 -2.72 2.41
N ILE A 163 17.85 -1.88 2.57
CA ILE A 163 18.43 -1.05 1.50
C ILE A 163 19.87 -1.49 1.30
N THR A 164 20.20 -1.99 0.11
CA THR A 164 21.54 -2.42 -0.23
C THR A 164 21.77 -2.38 -1.75
N ASP A 165 22.98 -2.09 -2.20
CA ASP A 165 23.27 -1.92 -3.63
C ASP A 165 22.24 -1.01 -4.32
N PHE A 166 21.93 0.14 -3.73
CA PHE A 166 20.89 1.04 -4.22
C PHE A 166 21.33 2.51 -4.13
N ASP A 167 21.08 3.29 -5.18
CA ASP A 167 21.31 4.73 -5.16
C ASP A 167 20.19 5.46 -4.36
N THR A 168 20.44 5.71 -3.09
CA THR A 168 19.53 6.43 -2.21
C THR A 168 19.30 7.89 -2.63
N GLY A 169 20.17 8.46 -3.48
CA GLY A 169 19.99 9.80 -4.05
C GLY A 169 18.79 9.89 -5.02
N SER A 170 18.30 8.74 -5.49
CA SER A 170 17.10 8.66 -6.34
C SER A 170 15.78 8.77 -5.55
N LEU A 171 15.83 8.72 -4.20
CA LEU A 171 14.66 8.86 -3.35
C LEU A 171 14.28 10.35 -3.17
N SER A 172 13.00 10.63 -3.17
CA SER A 172 12.51 11.96 -2.83
C SER A 172 12.69 12.26 -1.34
N GLY A 173 12.78 13.55 -0.97
CA GLY A 173 12.84 13.96 0.43
C GLY A 173 11.66 13.44 1.27
N GLN A 174 10.45 13.36 0.67
CA GLN A 174 9.28 12.80 1.33
C GLN A 174 9.43 11.30 1.63
N GLN A 175 10.00 10.54 0.70
CA GLN A 175 10.27 9.10 0.91
C GLN A 175 11.28 8.88 2.02
N VAL A 176 12.35 9.66 2.05
CA VAL A 176 13.36 9.61 3.12
C VAL A 176 12.73 9.93 4.47
N THR A 177 11.89 10.98 4.54
CA THR A 177 11.15 11.35 5.75
C THR A 177 10.21 10.22 6.18
N ALA A 178 9.46 9.63 5.24
CA ALA A 178 8.55 8.52 5.51
C ALA A 178 9.25 7.30 6.11
N VAL A 179 10.42 6.94 5.58
CA VAL A 179 11.24 5.84 6.12
C VAL A 179 11.71 6.17 7.54
N TRP A 180 12.16 7.41 7.77
CA TRP A 180 12.61 7.85 9.08
C TRP A 180 11.49 7.82 10.14
N GLU A 181 10.32 8.35 9.80
CA GLU A 181 9.15 8.35 10.69
C GLU A 181 8.67 6.92 10.97
N TRP A 182 8.71 6.05 9.98
CA TRP A 182 8.37 4.63 10.15
C TRP A 182 9.35 3.93 11.09
N VAL A 183 10.65 4.20 10.99
CA VAL A 183 11.66 3.68 11.95
C VAL A 183 11.41 4.19 13.35
N GLN A 184 11.08 5.47 13.52
CA GLN A 184 10.74 6.02 14.84
C GLN A 184 9.51 5.37 15.47
N LYS A 185 8.59 4.84 14.65
CA LYS A 185 7.40 4.09 15.08
C LYS A 185 7.65 2.59 15.29
N GLY A 186 8.91 2.14 15.19
CA GLY A 186 9.31 0.76 15.48
C GLY A 186 9.59 -0.09 14.26
N GLY A 187 9.59 0.46 13.05
CA GLY A 187 10.05 -0.21 11.84
C GLY A 187 11.54 -0.54 11.90
N VAL A 188 11.95 -1.66 11.30
CA VAL A 188 13.34 -2.09 11.28
C VAL A 188 13.97 -1.76 9.93
N LEU A 189 14.95 -0.86 9.94
CA LEU A 189 15.74 -0.51 8.76
C LEU A 189 17.10 -1.20 8.82
N LEU A 190 17.44 -1.96 7.79
CA LEU A 190 18.77 -2.52 7.57
C LEU A 190 19.38 -1.83 6.35
N ILE A 191 20.60 -1.31 6.53
CA ILE A 191 21.37 -0.70 5.44
C ILE A 191 22.59 -1.56 5.23
N GLY A 192 22.70 -2.17 4.05
CA GLY A 192 23.88 -2.89 3.60
C GLY A 192 24.90 -1.95 2.98
N ASP A 193 25.94 -2.54 2.39
CA ASP A 193 27.01 -1.80 1.71
C ASP A 193 26.43 -1.10 0.48
N THR A 194 26.07 0.17 0.65
CA THR A 194 25.73 1.06 -0.46
C THR A 194 26.99 1.83 -0.81
N PRO A 195 27.34 2.01 -2.09
CA PRO A 195 28.43 2.92 -2.43
C PRO A 195 28.11 4.26 -1.80
N CYS A 196 28.88 4.62 -0.78
CA CYS A 196 28.66 5.83 -0.01
C CYS A 196 28.87 7.03 -0.94
N LEU A 197 27.80 7.67 -1.36
CA LEU A 197 27.86 9.02 -1.87
C LEU A 197 28.08 9.96 -0.68
N CYS A 198 29.29 9.95 -0.12
CA CYS A 198 29.78 11.05 0.68
C CYS A 198 29.91 12.27 -0.25
N ARG A 199 28.91 13.13 -0.26
CA ARG A 199 29.02 14.51 -0.73
C ARG A 199 28.57 15.45 0.36
#